data_9ec4d5f044e92f10659b76514f54bbc9
#
_entry.id   9ec4d5f044e92f10659b76514f54bbc9
#
_cell.length_a   1.000
_cell.length_b   1.000
_cell.length_c   1.000
_cell.angle_alpha   90.00
_cell.angle_beta   90.00
_cell.angle_gamma   90.00
#
_symmetry.space_group_name_H-M   'P 1'
#
loop_
_entity.id
_entity.type
_entity.pdbx_description
1 polymer ?
#
loop_
_entity_poly.entity_id
_entity_poly.type
_entity_poly.pdbx_seq_one_letter_code
_entity_poly.pdbx_strand_id
1 'polypeptide(L)'
;MGDGRPVEPGTAELIRRLEEELLLPVVRKTATRVAALLAEEFVEIGSSGRIYDKQQIIDRLQQEQWTGPLPTISDFSARQLAPDLVLAIYRIVESNTVRSSIWKMTSIGWRLVFHQGTQRGVQPP
;
A
#
# COMPACT_ATOMS: atom_id res chain seq x y z
N MET A 1 -19.83 -3.14 -10.56
CA MET A 1 -18.78 -2.29 -11.10
C MET A 1 -18.67 -1.02 -10.25
N GLY A 2 -17.47 -0.61 -9.93
CA GLY A 2 -17.24 0.62 -9.19
C GLY A 2 -17.56 1.85 -10.02
N ASP A 3 -17.97 2.91 -9.38
CA ASP A 3 -18.32 4.18 -10.01
C ASP A 3 -17.31 5.28 -9.66
N GLY A 4 -16.24 4.97 -8.92
CA GLY A 4 -15.20 5.92 -8.56
C GLY A 4 -15.63 6.94 -7.52
N ARG A 5 -16.74 6.74 -6.83
CA ARG A 5 -17.16 7.64 -5.76
C ARG A 5 -16.14 7.65 -4.62
N PRO A 6 -15.99 8.77 -3.90
CA PRO A 6 -15.17 8.77 -2.69
C PRO A 6 -15.71 7.72 -1.70
N VAL A 7 -14.81 7.06 -0.99
CA VAL A 7 -15.21 6.16 0.10
C VAL A 7 -15.72 6.98 1.27
N GLU A 8 -16.48 6.33 2.15
CA GLU A 8 -16.90 6.96 3.40
C GLU A 8 -15.67 7.36 4.23
N PRO A 9 -15.74 8.49 4.97
CA PRO A 9 -14.58 8.99 5.73
C PRO A 9 -13.99 7.97 6.69
N GLY A 10 -14.81 7.18 7.36
CA GLY A 10 -14.32 6.13 8.26
C GLY A 10 -13.51 5.05 7.55
N THR A 11 -13.96 4.65 6.36
CA THR A 11 -13.25 3.66 5.55
C THR A 11 -11.94 4.23 5.01
N ALA A 12 -11.96 5.46 4.51
CA ALA A 12 -10.77 6.13 4.01
C ALA A 12 -9.70 6.22 5.10
N GLU A 13 -10.09 6.61 6.30
CA GLU A 13 -9.18 6.72 7.44
C GLU A 13 -8.61 5.36 7.83
N LEU A 14 -9.43 4.32 7.82
CA LEU A 14 -8.98 2.96 8.13
C LEU A 14 -7.95 2.49 7.10
N ILE A 15 -8.22 2.68 5.81
CA ILE A 15 -7.28 2.29 4.75
C ILE A 15 -5.96 3.06 4.91
N ARG A 16 -6.03 4.36 5.19
CA ARG A 16 -4.81 5.15 5.45
C ARG A 16 -4.01 4.57 6.61
N ARG A 17 -4.66 4.21 7.70
CA ARG A 17 -4.00 3.60 8.86
C ARG A 17 -3.32 2.28 8.49
N LEU A 18 -3.97 1.46 7.67
CA LEU A 18 -3.37 0.19 7.21
C LEU A 18 -2.14 0.43 6.34
N GLU A 19 -2.19 1.45 5.47
CA GLU A 19 -1.03 1.84 4.68
C GLU A 19 0.10 2.32 5.59
N GLU A 20 -0.20 3.15 6.59
CA GLU A 20 0.79 3.64 7.55
C GLU A 20 1.41 2.49 8.35
N GLU A 21 0.60 1.50 8.73
CA GLU A 21 1.08 0.31 9.45
C GLU A 21 2.12 -0.45 8.62
N LEU A 22 1.86 -0.63 7.33
CA LEU A 22 2.81 -1.31 6.43
C LEU A 22 4.11 -0.53 6.21
N LEU A 23 4.15 0.75 6.56
CA LEU A 23 5.36 1.55 6.46
C LEU A 23 6.22 1.48 7.72
N LEU A 24 5.70 0.97 8.83
CA LEU A 24 6.44 0.89 10.08
C LEU A 24 7.50 -0.21 10.02
N PRO A 25 8.76 0.10 10.35
CA PRO A 25 9.82 -0.92 10.32
C PRO A 25 9.52 -2.15 11.17
N VAL A 26 8.91 -1.98 12.34
CA VAL A 26 8.57 -3.11 13.21
C VAL A 26 7.56 -4.04 12.56
N VAL A 27 6.61 -3.51 11.80
CA VAL A 27 5.63 -4.32 11.05
C VAL A 27 6.31 -5.02 9.90
N ARG A 28 7.10 -4.29 9.12
CA ARG A 28 7.80 -4.82 7.95
C ARG A 28 8.74 -5.98 8.32
N LYS A 29 9.34 -5.93 9.49
CA LYS A 29 10.23 -6.97 9.99
C LYS A 29 9.50 -8.16 10.62
N THR A 30 8.18 -8.06 10.81
CA THR A 30 7.39 -9.11 11.44
C THR A 30 6.59 -9.84 10.36
N ALA A 31 7.11 -10.97 9.89
CA ALA A 31 6.52 -11.71 8.76
C ALA A 31 5.03 -12.00 8.95
N THR A 32 4.62 -12.39 10.17
CA THR A 32 3.22 -12.70 10.46
C THR A 32 2.32 -11.47 10.36
N ARG A 33 2.82 -10.29 10.72
CA ARG A 33 2.04 -9.05 10.62
C ARG A 33 1.87 -8.62 9.16
N VAL A 34 2.94 -8.73 8.36
CA VAL A 34 2.85 -8.45 6.94
C VAL A 34 1.89 -9.45 6.27
N ALA A 35 2.04 -10.73 6.57
CA ALA A 35 1.19 -11.78 6.00
C ALA A 35 -0.29 -11.54 6.30
N ALA A 36 -0.62 -11.00 7.49
CA ALA A 36 -1.99 -10.73 7.88
C ALA A 36 -2.60 -9.53 7.13
N LEU A 37 -1.78 -8.67 6.55
CA LEU A 37 -2.25 -7.49 5.81
C LEU A 37 -2.34 -7.74 4.30
N LEU A 38 -1.64 -8.74 3.78
CA LEU A 38 -1.61 -9.05 2.34
C LEU A 38 -2.56 -10.21 2.02
N ALA A 39 -3.33 -10.04 0.95
CA ALA A 39 -4.16 -11.13 0.42
C ALA A 39 -3.26 -12.21 -0.17
N GLU A 40 -3.78 -13.45 -0.26
CA GLU A 40 -3.02 -14.55 -0.85
C GLU A 40 -2.62 -14.27 -2.31
N GLU A 41 -3.50 -13.59 -3.05
CA GLU A 41 -3.27 -13.22 -4.45
C GLU A 41 -2.49 -11.93 -4.64
N PHE A 42 -1.90 -11.38 -3.57
CA PHE A 42 -1.20 -10.10 -3.61
C PHE A 42 -0.12 -10.06 -4.69
N VAL A 43 -0.06 -8.93 -5.39
CA VAL A 43 0.98 -8.63 -6.37
C VAL A 43 1.50 -7.22 -6.12
N GLU A 44 2.81 -7.06 -6.14
CA GLU A 44 3.44 -5.74 -6.08
C GLU A 44 4.29 -5.51 -7.32
N ILE A 45 4.17 -4.32 -7.90
CA ILE A 45 5.10 -3.86 -8.95
C ILE A 45 5.98 -2.78 -8.33
N GLY A 46 7.27 -3.06 -8.22
CA GLY A 46 8.22 -2.10 -7.70
C GLY A 46 8.56 -0.99 -8.70
N SER A 47 9.22 0.07 -8.23
CA SER A 47 9.59 1.20 -9.08
C SER A 47 10.55 0.80 -10.22
N SER A 48 11.25 -0.32 -10.10
CA SER A 48 12.10 -0.87 -11.15
C SER A 48 11.33 -1.65 -12.22
N GLY A 49 10.02 -1.87 -12.02
CA GLY A 49 9.19 -2.71 -12.87
C GLY A 49 9.19 -4.18 -12.48
N ARG A 50 9.96 -4.56 -11.44
CA ARG A 50 9.98 -5.94 -10.97
C ARG A 50 8.66 -6.30 -10.29
N ILE A 51 8.15 -7.50 -10.55
CA ILE A 51 6.88 -8.00 -10.01
C ILE A 51 7.17 -9.01 -8.91
N TYR A 52 6.48 -8.85 -7.78
CA TYR A 52 6.63 -9.71 -6.61
C TYR A 52 5.28 -10.27 -6.19
N ASP A 53 5.26 -11.54 -5.75
CA ASP A 53 4.10 -12.11 -5.07
C ASP A 53 4.20 -11.88 -3.55
N LYS A 54 3.20 -12.37 -2.82
CA LYS A 54 3.12 -12.19 -1.37
C LYS A 54 4.36 -12.72 -0.64
N GLN A 55 4.76 -13.95 -0.94
CA GLN A 55 5.90 -14.56 -0.24
C GLN A 55 7.20 -13.85 -0.56
N GLN A 56 7.39 -13.45 -1.81
CA GLN A 56 8.58 -12.72 -2.21
C GLN A 56 8.69 -11.37 -1.48
N ILE A 57 7.57 -10.67 -1.32
CA ILE A 57 7.56 -9.41 -0.59
C ILE A 57 7.88 -9.64 0.90
N ILE A 58 7.27 -10.64 1.52
CA ILE A 58 7.55 -10.96 2.92
C ILE A 58 9.04 -11.23 3.11
N ASP A 59 9.61 -12.07 2.27
CA ASP A 59 11.03 -12.44 2.34
C ASP A 59 11.93 -11.21 2.15
N ARG A 60 11.59 -10.36 1.17
CA ARG A 60 12.35 -9.14 0.90
C ARG A 60 12.33 -8.18 2.08
N LEU A 61 11.17 -8.00 2.71
CA LEU A 61 11.06 -7.12 3.86
C LEU A 61 11.84 -7.62 5.08
N GLN A 62 12.00 -8.95 5.23
CA GLN A 62 12.82 -9.51 6.30
C GLN A 62 14.30 -9.15 6.13
N GLN A 63 14.75 -8.90 4.92
CA GLN A 63 16.13 -8.51 4.62
C GLN A 63 16.35 -7.00 4.66
N GLU A 64 15.29 -6.23 4.76
CA GLU A 64 15.36 -4.77 4.71
C GLU A 64 16.03 -4.22 5.96
N GLN A 65 16.94 -3.26 5.78
CA GLN A 65 17.52 -2.51 6.88
C GLN A 65 17.04 -1.08 6.80
N TRP A 66 16.29 -0.67 7.81
CA TRP A 66 15.75 0.69 7.82
C TRP A 66 16.73 1.65 8.47
N THR A 67 17.06 2.71 7.76
CA THR A 67 17.85 3.83 8.29
C THR A 67 17.18 5.14 7.85
N GLY A 68 17.17 6.13 8.71
CA GLY A 68 16.61 7.43 8.39
C GLY A 68 15.19 7.64 8.93
N PRO A 69 14.53 8.72 8.50
CA PRO A 69 13.20 9.08 9.00
C PRO A 69 12.14 8.12 8.52
N LEU A 70 11.04 8.02 9.29
CA LEU A 70 9.87 7.23 8.86
C LEU A 70 9.23 7.89 7.64
N PRO A 71 8.69 7.07 6.71
CA PRO A 71 7.99 7.61 5.54
C PRO A 71 6.74 8.38 5.96
N THR A 72 6.49 9.49 5.26
CA THR A 72 5.32 10.34 5.48
C THR A 72 4.38 10.23 4.30
N ILE A 73 3.13 9.87 4.57
CA ILE A 73 2.05 9.86 3.56
C ILE A 73 1.55 11.28 3.36
N SER A 74 1.44 11.68 2.11
CA SER A 74 0.89 12.96 1.69
C SER A 74 -0.08 12.74 0.52
N ASP A 75 -1.01 13.66 0.36
CA ASP A 75 -1.97 13.64 -0.77
C ASP A 75 -2.73 12.33 -0.87
N PHE A 76 -3.17 11.80 0.27
CA PHE A 76 -3.91 10.55 0.33
C PHE A 76 -5.31 10.72 -0.22
N SER A 77 -5.69 9.82 -1.14
CA SER A 77 -7.07 9.73 -1.63
C SER A 77 -7.49 8.27 -1.73
N ALA A 78 -8.76 8.02 -1.53
CA ALA A 78 -9.33 6.69 -1.64
C ALA A 78 -10.61 6.73 -2.45
N ARG A 79 -10.83 5.74 -3.32
CA ARG A 79 -12.00 5.62 -4.17
C ARG A 79 -12.60 4.23 -4.05
N GLN A 80 -13.92 4.18 -4.05
CA GLN A 80 -14.64 2.92 -4.08
C GLN A 80 -14.69 2.38 -5.50
N LEU A 81 -14.08 1.22 -5.74
CA LEU A 81 -14.11 0.57 -7.05
C LEU A 81 -15.26 -0.43 -7.18
N ALA A 82 -15.62 -1.06 -6.06
CA ALA A 82 -16.70 -2.03 -5.94
C ALA A 82 -17.08 -2.07 -4.47
N PRO A 83 -18.18 -2.72 -4.09
CA PRO A 83 -18.59 -2.76 -2.67
C PRO A 83 -17.49 -3.24 -1.73
N ASP A 84 -16.60 -4.12 -2.19
CA ASP A 84 -15.52 -4.70 -1.40
C ASP A 84 -14.12 -4.29 -1.86
N LEU A 85 -14.00 -3.31 -2.77
CA LEU A 85 -12.71 -2.89 -3.30
C LEU A 85 -12.51 -1.38 -3.18
N VAL A 86 -11.34 -0.98 -2.68
CA VAL A 86 -10.94 0.42 -2.56
C VAL A 86 -9.59 0.63 -3.21
N LEU A 87 -9.48 1.67 -4.03
CA LEU A 87 -8.21 2.14 -4.59
C LEU A 87 -7.70 3.29 -3.75
N ALA A 88 -6.48 3.19 -3.24
CA ALA A 88 -5.80 4.26 -2.52
C ALA A 88 -4.64 4.80 -3.38
N ILE A 89 -4.51 6.12 -3.44
CA ILE A 89 -3.39 6.78 -4.12
C ILE A 89 -2.82 7.82 -3.17
N TYR A 90 -1.50 7.85 -3.04
CA TYR A 90 -0.81 8.78 -2.15
C TYR A 90 0.64 8.97 -2.57
N ARG A 91 1.30 9.94 -1.93
CA ARG A 91 2.73 10.18 -2.07
C ARG A 91 3.46 9.76 -0.80
N ILE A 92 4.68 9.28 -0.97
CA ILE A 92 5.66 9.23 0.13
C ILE A 92 6.62 10.39 -0.09
N VAL A 93 6.66 11.29 0.89
CA VAL A 93 7.41 12.55 0.78
C VAL A 93 8.91 12.29 0.64
N GLU A 94 9.47 11.47 1.53
CA GLU A 94 10.92 11.25 1.63
C GLU A 94 11.51 10.60 0.38
N SER A 95 10.79 9.67 -0.23
CA SER A 95 11.26 8.99 -1.44
C SER A 95 10.76 9.64 -2.72
N ASN A 96 9.86 10.62 -2.62
CA ASN A 96 9.20 11.27 -3.76
C ASN A 96 8.59 10.25 -4.72
N THR A 97 7.88 9.28 -4.16
CA THR A 97 7.18 8.25 -4.95
C THR A 97 5.68 8.46 -4.87
N VAL A 98 4.99 8.17 -5.97
CA VAL A 98 3.53 8.05 -6.01
C VAL A 98 3.20 6.58 -5.89
N ARG A 99 2.27 6.24 -5.00
CA ARG A 99 1.91 4.86 -4.72
C ARG A 99 0.43 4.64 -4.93
N SER A 100 0.10 3.47 -5.43
CA SER A 100 -1.29 3.03 -5.59
C SER A 100 -1.46 1.65 -4.99
N SER A 101 -2.58 1.45 -4.32
CA SER A 101 -2.92 0.20 -3.64
C SER A 101 -4.36 -0.14 -3.89
N ILE A 102 -4.66 -1.43 -4.01
CA ILE A 102 -6.03 -1.91 -4.03
C ILE A 102 -6.24 -2.78 -2.80
N TRP A 103 -7.22 -2.40 -1.99
CA TRP A 103 -7.63 -3.11 -0.77
C TRP A 103 -8.94 -3.80 -1.00
N LYS A 104 -9.05 -5.03 -0.52
CA LYS A 104 -10.24 -5.85 -0.65
C LYS A 104 -10.77 -6.22 0.73
N MET A 105 -12.07 -6.03 0.96
CA MET A 105 -12.72 -6.52 2.16
C MET A 105 -12.94 -8.03 2.01
N THR A 106 -12.42 -8.78 2.96
CA THR A 106 -12.55 -10.23 3.03
C THR A 106 -13.30 -10.61 4.30
N SER A 107 -13.58 -11.90 4.48
CA SER A 107 -14.25 -12.39 5.69
C SER A 107 -13.46 -12.12 6.97
N ILE A 108 -12.16 -11.85 6.85
CA ILE A 108 -11.28 -11.58 7.99
C ILE A 108 -10.75 -10.14 8.01
N GLY A 109 -11.33 -9.25 7.21
CA GLY A 109 -11.01 -7.84 7.18
C GLY A 109 -10.38 -7.40 5.87
N TRP A 110 -9.94 -6.14 5.84
CA TRP A 110 -9.29 -5.58 4.66
C TRP A 110 -7.93 -6.23 4.41
N ARG A 111 -7.68 -6.59 3.15
CA ARG A 111 -6.39 -7.16 2.72
C ARG A 111 -5.92 -6.47 1.45
N LEU A 112 -4.62 -6.21 1.38
CA LEU A 112 -3.99 -5.58 0.23
C LEU A 112 -3.84 -6.60 -0.89
N VAL A 113 -4.41 -6.32 -2.07
CA VAL A 113 -4.33 -7.23 -3.22
C VAL A 113 -3.36 -6.75 -4.29
N PHE A 114 -3.07 -5.44 -4.31
CA PHE A 114 -2.15 -4.87 -5.30
C PHE A 114 -1.47 -3.63 -4.73
N HIS A 115 -0.19 -3.45 -5.07
CA HIS A 115 0.56 -2.25 -4.73
C HIS A 115 1.55 -1.93 -5.83
N GLN A 116 1.68 -0.64 -6.17
CA GLN A 116 2.70 -0.18 -7.10
C GLN A 116 3.24 1.17 -6.64
N GLY A 117 4.58 1.28 -6.63
CA GLY A 117 5.26 2.54 -6.38
C GLY A 117 5.95 3.02 -7.65
N THR A 118 5.83 4.31 -7.93
CA THR A 118 6.46 4.92 -9.10
C THR A 118 7.27 6.13 -8.65
N GLN A 119 8.55 6.16 -9.02
CA GLN A 119 9.41 7.30 -8.73
C GLN A 119 8.93 8.50 -9.54
N ARG A 120 8.69 9.63 -8.87
CA ARG A 120 8.39 10.88 -9.57
C ARG A 120 9.70 11.46 -10.11
N GLY A 121 9.69 11.79 -11.39
CA GLY A 121 10.79 12.54 -11.97
C GLY A 121 10.63 14.03 -11.71
N VAL A 122 11.59 14.82 -12.22
CA VAL A 122 11.46 16.29 -12.21
C VAL A 122 10.29 16.65 -13.10
N GLN A 123 9.32 17.39 -12.52
CA GLN A 123 8.15 17.81 -13.27
C GLN A 123 8.50 19.05 -14.10
N PRO A 124 8.07 19.12 -15.37
CA PRO A 124 8.21 20.36 -16.14
C PRO A 124 7.43 21.50 -15.46
N PRO A 125 7.89 22.73 -15.60
CA PRO A 125 7.17 23.86 -15.04
C PRO A 125 5.79 24.03 -15.64
#